data_afc58890045c5b204ac3529c182f7bdf
#
_entry.id   afc58890045c5b204ac3529c182f7bdf
#
_cell.length_a   1.000
_cell.length_b   1.000
_cell.length_c   1.000
_cell.angle_alpha   90.00
_cell.angle_beta   90.00
_cell.angle_gamma   90.00
#
_symmetry.space_group_name_H-M   'P 1'
#
loop_
_entity.id
_entity.type
_entity.pdbx_description
1 polymer ?
#
loop_
_entity_poly.entity_id
_entity_poly.type
_entity_poly.pdbx_seq_one_letter_code
_entity_poly.pdbx_strand_id
1 'polypeptide(L)'
;GHFEVVSYQLTEDEGQADLKISANGKSWGPDYLHFGFNLESEFKHDSRVSFLLGYSREELTSNGAEWMTIAGIGDEPRLQTGFYAPLNQQRDWFLYASAGYQDETLYAYEGDRRVSTSALRTTAGRFGFGYEYGSHWRVMLGIDHTSGRAHVVTGQDFVGGESFQEASINLQYIFDTRDDVDFPSSGSIVEAHVASYTESLGSDQSFNQWQLRAGHYFERKQHNFGF
;
A
#
# COMPACT_ATOMS: atom_id res chain seq x y z
N GLY A 1 13.43 -7.36 11.15
CA GLY A 1 13.63 -8.42 12.17
C GLY A 1 13.27 -7.93 13.56
N HIS A 2 12.78 -8.81 14.41
CA HIS A 2 12.25 -8.49 15.76
C HIS A 2 13.34 -8.23 16.81
N PHE A 3 14.60 -8.52 16.49
CA PHE A 3 15.71 -8.42 17.44
C PHE A 3 16.72 -7.36 16.99
N GLU A 4 17.22 -6.60 17.96
CA GLU A 4 18.30 -5.62 17.74
C GLU A 4 19.67 -6.30 17.69
N VAL A 5 19.87 -7.28 18.60
CA VAL A 5 21.12 -8.06 18.68
C VAL A 5 20.77 -9.50 18.97
N VAL A 6 21.29 -10.41 18.18
CA VAL A 6 21.31 -11.84 18.46
C VAL A 6 22.75 -12.27 18.68
N SER A 7 23.07 -12.72 19.88
CA SER A 7 24.38 -13.25 20.22
C SER A 7 24.28 -14.72 20.58
N TYR A 8 25.31 -15.47 20.27
CA TYR A 8 25.40 -16.87 20.67
C TYR A 8 26.71 -17.09 21.43
N GLN A 9 26.62 -17.96 22.40
CA GLN A 9 27.78 -18.40 23.18
C GLN A 9 27.77 -19.92 23.22
N LEU A 10 28.86 -20.52 22.76
CA LEU A 10 29.09 -21.95 22.82
C LEU A 10 29.99 -22.22 24.03
N THR A 11 29.51 -23.04 24.94
CA THR A 11 30.28 -23.49 26.11
C THR A 11 30.41 -25.01 26.01
N GLU A 12 31.63 -25.50 26.13
CA GLU A 12 31.92 -26.96 26.16
C GLU A 12 32.31 -27.33 27.60
N ASP A 13 31.54 -28.20 28.19
CA ASP A 13 31.79 -28.74 29.54
C ASP A 13 31.59 -30.26 29.53
N GLU A 14 32.60 -30.99 29.99
CA GLU A 14 32.64 -32.46 30.10
C GLU A 14 32.19 -33.23 28.85
N GLY A 15 32.47 -32.68 27.63
CA GLY A 15 32.13 -33.31 26.36
C GLY A 15 30.68 -33.09 25.90
N GLN A 16 29.94 -32.22 26.56
CA GLN A 16 28.67 -31.66 26.09
C GLN A 16 28.88 -30.23 25.64
N ALA A 17 28.31 -29.87 24.47
CA ALA A 17 28.33 -28.55 23.95
C ALA A 17 26.98 -27.84 24.21
N ASP A 18 27.00 -26.84 25.06
CA ASP A 18 25.83 -26.01 25.33
C ASP A 18 25.85 -24.74 24.45
N LEU A 19 24.78 -24.55 23.67
CA LEU A 19 24.57 -23.35 22.86
C LEU A 19 23.59 -22.44 23.58
N LYS A 20 24.06 -21.30 24.09
CA LYS A 20 23.25 -20.26 24.66
C LYS A 20 23.01 -19.18 23.59
N ILE A 21 21.76 -19.01 23.17
CA ILE A 21 21.33 -17.95 22.27
C ILE A 21 20.68 -16.85 23.11
N SER A 22 21.20 -15.66 23.03
CA SER A 22 20.63 -14.48 23.66
C SER A 22 20.16 -13.54 22.56
N ALA A 23 18.85 -13.31 22.51
CA ALA A 23 18.21 -12.42 21.57
C ALA A 23 17.61 -11.24 22.35
N ASN A 24 18.09 -10.04 22.08
CA ASN A 24 17.54 -8.82 22.67
C ASN A 24 16.54 -8.22 21.70
N GLY A 25 15.31 -8.05 22.15
CA GLY A 25 14.30 -7.31 21.41
C GLY A 25 14.77 -5.86 21.16
N LYS A 26 14.28 -5.26 20.07
CA LYS A 26 14.58 -3.85 19.78
C LYS A 26 14.16 -2.98 20.96
N SER A 27 15.03 -2.06 21.34
CA SER A 27 14.75 -1.07 22.39
C SER A 27 13.79 0.03 21.92
N TRP A 28 13.52 0.09 20.62
CA TRP A 28 12.61 1.00 19.92
C TRP A 28 11.59 0.17 19.12
N GLY A 29 10.35 0.58 19.19
CA GLY A 29 9.19 -0.17 18.68
C GLY A 29 8.36 -0.77 19.83
N PRO A 30 7.20 -1.33 19.53
CA PRO A 30 6.60 -1.61 18.21
C PRO A 30 5.91 -0.42 17.53
N ASP A 31 6.02 0.77 18.07
CA ASP A 31 5.33 1.98 17.59
C ASP A 31 6.30 2.87 16.82
N TYR A 32 5.91 3.31 15.62
CA TYR A 32 6.73 4.17 14.75
C TYR A 32 5.93 5.37 14.28
N LEU A 33 6.60 6.53 14.25
CA LEU A 33 6.10 7.75 13.64
C LEU A 33 6.87 8.05 12.36
N HIS A 34 6.14 8.36 11.30
CA HIS A 34 6.66 8.69 10.00
C HIS A 34 6.27 10.11 9.63
N PHE A 35 7.20 10.87 9.10
CA PHE A 35 6.97 12.23 8.63
C PHE A 35 7.35 12.30 7.16
N GLY A 36 6.51 12.92 6.36
CA GLY A 36 6.74 13.13 4.95
C GLY A 36 6.36 14.54 4.52
N PHE A 37 6.98 15.00 3.48
CA PHE A 37 6.67 16.24 2.80
C PHE A 37 6.61 15.97 1.31
N ASN A 38 5.54 16.40 0.66
CA ASN A 38 5.39 16.33 -0.78
C ASN A 38 5.24 17.73 -1.33
N LEU A 39 6.07 18.04 -2.33
CA LEU A 39 5.99 19.27 -3.11
C LEU A 39 5.87 18.85 -4.58
N GLU A 40 4.74 19.14 -5.18
CA GLU A 40 4.49 18.96 -6.60
C GLU A 40 4.32 20.32 -7.23
N SER A 41 5.00 20.58 -8.33
CA SER A 41 4.90 21.83 -9.05
C SER A 41 4.75 21.59 -10.55
N GLU A 42 3.66 22.04 -11.11
CA GLU A 42 3.49 22.19 -12.55
C GLU A 42 4.00 23.60 -12.93
N PHE A 43 5.12 23.66 -13.64
CA PHE A 43 5.84 24.91 -13.96
C PHE A 43 4.99 26.04 -14.57
N LYS A 44 3.78 25.74 -15.02
CA LYS A 44 2.92 26.73 -15.66
C LYS A 44 1.69 27.14 -14.84
N HIS A 45 1.22 26.34 -13.89
CA HIS A 45 -0.13 26.54 -13.37
C HIS A 45 -0.30 26.46 -11.86
N ASP A 46 0.24 25.43 -11.18
CA ASP A 46 0.00 25.25 -9.76
C ASP A 46 1.16 24.55 -9.03
N SER A 47 1.31 24.82 -7.75
CA SER A 47 2.18 24.11 -6.84
C SER A 47 1.33 23.56 -5.71
N ARG A 48 1.49 22.27 -5.39
CA ARG A 48 0.78 21.60 -4.30
C ARG A 48 1.77 21.22 -3.21
N VAL A 49 1.36 21.47 -2.00
CA VAL A 49 2.17 21.18 -0.81
C VAL A 49 1.35 20.30 0.12
N SER A 50 1.92 19.19 0.53
CA SER A 50 1.29 18.29 1.48
C SER A 50 2.28 17.81 2.53
N PHE A 51 1.85 17.79 3.79
CA PHE A 51 2.57 17.18 4.89
C PHE A 51 1.90 15.86 5.23
N LEU A 52 2.71 14.84 5.46
CA LEU A 52 2.27 13.49 5.81
C LEU A 52 2.72 13.16 7.22
N LEU A 53 1.81 12.66 8.01
CA LEU A 53 2.07 12.08 9.31
C LEU A 53 1.59 10.63 9.29
N GLY A 54 2.50 9.70 9.49
CA GLY A 54 2.21 8.28 9.60
C GLY A 54 2.44 7.79 11.02
N TYR A 55 1.59 6.87 11.45
CA TYR A 55 1.79 6.06 12.63
C TYR A 55 1.65 4.60 12.25
N SER A 56 2.61 3.78 12.63
CA SER A 56 2.49 2.34 12.51
C SER A 56 2.79 1.66 13.83
N ARG A 57 2.06 0.60 14.10
CA ARG A 57 2.28 -0.29 15.22
C ARG A 57 2.38 -1.72 14.71
N GLU A 58 3.52 -2.33 15.01
CA GLU A 58 3.82 -3.72 14.70
C GLU A 58 3.53 -4.62 15.92
N GLU A 59 3.48 -5.92 15.71
CA GLU A 59 3.36 -6.91 16.78
C GLU A 59 2.13 -6.75 17.69
N LEU A 60 0.99 -6.31 17.13
CA LEU A 60 -0.27 -6.21 17.87
C LEU A 60 -0.78 -7.54 18.41
N THR A 61 -0.37 -8.65 17.77
CA THR A 61 -0.66 -10.02 18.19
C THR A 61 0.59 -10.87 18.21
N SER A 62 0.54 -12.03 18.84
CA SER A 62 1.65 -12.99 18.85
C SER A 62 2.08 -13.47 17.45
N ASN A 63 1.19 -13.38 16.45
CA ASN A 63 1.48 -13.70 15.06
C ASN A 63 2.03 -12.50 14.27
N GLY A 64 2.19 -11.33 14.90
CA GLY A 64 2.75 -10.13 14.27
C GLY A 64 1.74 -9.37 13.42
N ALA A 65 0.55 -9.12 13.93
CA ALA A 65 -0.39 -8.22 13.28
C ALA A 65 0.12 -6.76 13.33
N GLU A 66 -0.21 -6.01 12.29
CA GLU A 66 0.30 -4.67 12.05
C GLU A 66 -0.85 -3.71 11.76
N TRP A 67 -0.76 -2.52 12.29
CA TRP A 67 -1.67 -1.42 12.01
C TRP A 67 -0.90 -0.19 11.57
N MET A 68 -1.35 0.43 10.50
CA MET A 68 -0.77 1.67 9.99
C MET A 68 -1.87 2.68 9.71
N THR A 69 -1.60 3.95 10.04
CA THR A 69 -2.47 5.08 9.69
C THR A 69 -1.60 6.20 9.13
N ILE A 70 -2.02 6.79 8.03
CA ILE A 70 -1.38 7.94 7.39
C ILE A 70 -2.41 9.04 7.27
N ALA A 71 -2.08 10.21 7.79
CA ALA A 71 -2.83 11.45 7.61
C ALA A 71 -2.02 12.42 6.75
N GLY A 72 -2.65 12.98 5.73
CA GLY A 72 -2.10 14.05 4.90
C GLY A 72 -2.88 15.34 5.11
N ILE A 73 -2.17 16.45 5.27
CA ILE A 73 -2.74 17.80 5.37
C ILE A 73 -2.07 18.70 4.34
N GLY A 74 -2.81 19.63 3.79
CA GLY A 74 -2.38 20.52 2.73
C GLY A 74 -3.41 20.61 1.61
N ASP A 75 -2.95 20.72 0.38
CA ASP A 75 -3.83 20.92 -0.78
C ASP A 75 -4.67 19.69 -1.12
N GLU A 76 -4.21 18.49 -0.75
CA GLU A 76 -4.93 17.23 -0.94
C GLU A 76 -5.00 16.46 0.39
N PRO A 77 -5.95 16.81 1.26
CA PRO A 77 -6.10 16.13 2.54
C PRO A 77 -6.52 14.67 2.35
N ARG A 78 -5.87 13.78 3.10
CA ARG A 78 -6.15 12.36 3.07
C ARG A 78 -5.98 11.72 4.43
N LEU A 79 -6.76 10.69 4.67
CA LEU A 79 -6.63 9.81 5.83
C LEU A 79 -6.74 8.36 5.35
N GLN A 80 -5.77 7.55 5.65
CA GLN A 80 -5.78 6.14 5.31
C GLN A 80 -5.36 5.32 6.50
N THR A 81 -6.09 4.26 6.80
CA THR A 81 -5.73 3.29 7.82
C THR A 81 -5.77 1.89 7.25
N GLY A 82 -4.86 1.03 7.69
CA GLY A 82 -4.75 -0.35 7.25
C GLY A 82 -4.38 -1.26 8.39
N PHE A 83 -4.91 -2.46 8.36
CA PHE A 83 -4.65 -3.53 9.31
C PHE A 83 -4.32 -4.80 8.56
N TYR A 84 -3.18 -5.41 8.91
CA TYR A 84 -2.71 -6.68 8.39
C TYR A 84 -2.60 -7.66 9.55
N ALA A 85 -3.19 -8.84 9.44
CA ALA A 85 -3.23 -9.83 10.50
C ALA A 85 -2.88 -11.22 9.99
N PRO A 86 -1.66 -11.71 10.23
CA PRO A 86 -1.33 -13.13 10.04
C PRO A 86 -2.15 -14.00 10.98
N LEU A 87 -2.74 -15.08 10.43
CA LEU A 87 -3.66 -15.94 11.15
C LEU A 87 -2.97 -17.13 11.81
N ASN A 88 -1.75 -17.45 11.37
CA ASN A 88 -0.95 -18.55 11.90
C ASN A 88 0.50 -18.11 12.18
N GLN A 89 1.23 -18.92 12.91
CA GLN A 89 2.63 -18.63 13.28
C GLN A 89 3.58 -18.65 12.07
N GLN A 90 3.26 -19.42 11.05
CA GLN A 90 4.00 -19.45 9.78
C GLN A 90 3.78 -18.20 8.95
N ARG A 91 2.74 -17.41 9.28
CA ARG A 91 2.34 -16.18 8.57
C ARG A 91 1.93 -16.42 7.11
N ASP A 92 1.51 -17.66 6.79
CA ASP A 92 1.08 -18.00 5.43
C ASP A 92 -0.31 -17.43 5.11
N TRP A 93 -1.24 -17.50 6.07
CA TRP A 93 -2.59 -16.99 5.91
C TRP A 93 -2.75 -15.64 6.59
N PHE A 94 -3.39 -14.71 5.93
CA PHE A 94 -3.60 -13.39 6.51
C PHE A 94 -4.97 -12.81 6.18
N LEU A 95 -5.40 -11.89 7.03
CA LEU A 95 -6.48 -10.94 6.78
C LEU A 95 -5.88 -9.56 6.54
N TYR A 96 -6.51 -8.83 5.64
CA TYR A 96 -6.20 -7.44 5.38
C TYR A 96 -7.48 -6.61 5.41
N ALA A 97 -7.46 -5.46 6.08
CA ALA A 97 -8.55 -4.50 6.06
C ALA A 97 -7.97 -3.10 5.93
N SER A 98 -8.59 -2.25 5.13
CA SER A 98 -8.22 -0.84 5.07
C SER A 98 -9.43 0.04 4.86
N ALA A 99 -9.31 1.29 5.30
CA ALA A 99 -10.27 2.35 5.03
C ALA A 99 -9.50 3.64 4.72
N GLY A 100 -10.07 4.46 3.83
CA GLY A 100 -9.43 5.70 3.42
C GLY A 100 -10.44 6.78 3.06
N TYR A 101 -10.00 8.01 3.23
CA TYR A 101 -10.64 9.23 2.76
C TYR A 101 -9.61 10.06 2.03
N GLN A 102 -10.00 10.64 0.89
CA GLN A 102 -9.16 11.54 0.10
C GLN A 102 -10.02 12.66 -0.49
N ASP A 103 -9.47 13.87 -0.50
CA ASP A 103 -10.00 15.03 -1.22
C ASP A 103 -8.94 15.44 -2.24
N GLU A 104 -9.26 15.31 -3.52
CA GLU A 104 -8.36 15.51 -4.64
C GLU A 104 -8.88 16.60 -5.55
N THR A 105 -8.00 17.43 -6.05
CA THR A 105 -8.35 18.47 -7.02
C THR A 105 -8.03 18.02 -8.44
N LEU A 106 -9.07 17.98 -9.28
CA LEU A 106 -9.00 17.62 -10.69
C LEU A 106 -9.04 18.86 -11.55
N TYR A 107 -8.18 18.93 -12.56
CA TYR A 107 -8.13 20.02 -13.51
C TYR A 107 -8.49 19.54 -14.92
N ALA A 108 -9.37 20.26 -15.60
CA ALA A 108 -9.64 20.03 -17.00
C ALA A 108 -9.03 21.16 -17.83
N TYR A 109 -8.38 20.79 -18.92
CA TYR A 109 -7.69 21.70 -19.82
C TYR A 109 -8.26 21.61 -21.24
N GLU A 110 -8.33 22.75 -21.91
CA GLU A 110 -8.56 22.86 -23.34
C GLU A 110 -7.33 23.52 -23.98
N GLY A 111 -6.49 22.71 -24.61
CA GLY A 111 -5.14 23.14 -24.96
C GLY A 111 -4.31 23.48 -23.72
N ASP A 112 -3.72 24.68 -23.68
CA ASP A 112 -2.92 25.17 -22.54
C ASP A 112 -3.76 25.95 -21.50
N ARG A 113 -5.07 26.05 -21.68
CA ARG A 113 -5.94 26.83 -20.80
C ARG A 113 -6.75 25.94 -19.87
N ARG A 114 -6.62 26.13 -18.56
CA ARG A 114 -7.48 25.48 -17.57
C ARG A 114 -8.91 25.99 -17.71
N VAL A 115 -9.85 25.11 -18.00
CA VAL A 115 -11.26 25.42 -18.22
C VAL A 115 -12.17 25.02 -17.07
N SER A 116 -11.70 24.09 -16.23
CA SER A 116 -12.43 23.68 -15.02
C SER A 116 -11.48 23.21 -13.93
N THR A 117 -11.92 23.42 -12.69
CA THR A 117 -11.35 22.83 -11.47
C THR A 117 -12.48 22.17 -10.72
N SER A 118 -12.31 20.89 -10.40
CA SER A 118 -13.30 20.09 -9.66
C SER A 118 -12.65 19.48 -8.44
N ALA A 119 -13.38 19.38 -7.34
CA ALA A 119 -12.96 18.62 -6.17
C ALA A 119 -13.62 17.25 -6.20
N LEU A 120 -12.82 16.21 -6.01
CA LEU A 120 -13.24 14.82 -5.93
C LEU A 120 -12.97 14.30 -4.51
N ARG A 121 -14.04 14.02 -3.77
CA ARG A 121 -13.97 13.39 -2.45
C ARG A 121 -14.29 11.94 -2.55
N THR A 122 -13.42 11.10 -2.04
CA THR A 122 -13.59 9.64 -2.05
C THR A 122 -13.45 9.07 -0.65
N THR A 123 -14.26 8.06 -0.38
CA THR A 123 -14.11 7.18 0.79
C THR A 123 -14.05 5.77 0.28
N ALA A 124 -13.03 5.03 0.66
CA ALA A 124 -12.82 3.67 0.21
C ALA A 124 -12.63 2.73 1.40
N GLY A 125 -13.11 1.51 1.25
CA GLY A 125 -12.88 0.41 2.19
C GLY A 125 -12.50 -0.85 1.42
N ARG A 126 -11.59 -1.62 1.98
CA ARG A 126 -11.15 -2.91 1.45
C ARG A 126 -11.10 -3.93 2.56
N PHE A 127 -11.51 -5.14 2.26
CA PHE A 127 -11.29 -6.31 3.10
C PHE A 127 -10.79 -7.46 2.24
N GLY A 128 -9.77 -8.17 2.69
CA GLY A 128 -9.18 -9.26 1.95
C GLY A 128 -8.72 -10.40 2.84
N PHE A 129 -8.72 -11.59 2.26
CA PHE A 129 -8.15 -12.81 2.82
C PHE A 129 -7.12 -13.35 1.85
N GLY A 130 -5.92 -13.66 2.33
CA GLY A 130 -4.84 -14.04 1.45
C GLY A 130 -3.95 -15.13 2.00
N TYR A 131 -3.10 -15.61 1.10
CA TYR A 131 -2.09 -16.61 1.35
C TYR A 131 -0.74 -16.16 0.81
N GLU A 132 0.30 -16.33 1.60
CA GLU A 132 1.70 -16.08 1.24
C GLU A 132 2.47 -17.40 1.24
N TYR A 133 3.21 -17.67 0.19
CA TYR A 133 4.08 -18.83 0.11
C TYR A 133 5.53 -18.41 0.02
N GLY A 134 6.27 -18.69 1.08
CA GLY A 134 7.62 -18.18 1.24
C GLY A 134 7.65 -16.66 1.24
N SER A 135 8.75 -16.09 0.77
CA SER A 135 8.93 -14.63 0.66
C SER A 135 8.54 -14.06 -0.72
N HIS A 136 8.07 -14.90 -1.64
CA HIS A 136 7.98 -14.52 -3.05
C HIS A 136 6.56 -14.47 -3.61
N TRP A 137 5.61 -15.20 -3.01
CA TRP A 137 4.27 -15.36 -3.56
C TRP A 137 3.20 -14.84 -2.61
N ARG A 138 2.31 -14.03 -3.13
CA ARG A 138 1.13 -13.57 -2.40
C ARG A 138 -0.09 -13.64 -3.30
N VAL A 139 -1.16 -14.23 -2.80
CA VAL A 139 -2.49 -14.21 -3.42
C VAL A 139 -3.48 -13.67 -2.41
N MET A 140 -4.34 -12.74 -2.81
CA MET A 140 -5.39 -12.19 -1.95
C MET A 140 -6.70 -12.09 -2.72
N LEU A 141 -7.75 -12.66 -2.16
CA LEU A 141 -9.14 -12.42 -2.58
C LEU A 141 -9.71 -11.33 -1.69
N GLY A 142 -10.31 -10.32 -2.29
CA GLY A 142 -10.83 -9.16 -1.57
C GLY A 142 -12.18 -8.68 -2.07
N ILE A 143 -12.77 -7.83 -1.27
CA ILE A 143 -13.91 -6.98 -1.62
C ILE A 143 -13.51 -5.53 -1.40
N ASP A 144 -13.83 -4.68 -2.36
CA ASP A 144 -13.58 -3.24 -2.30
C ASP A 144 -14.91 -2.51 -2.43
N HIS A 145 -15.04 -1.43 -1.70
CA HIS A 145 -16.12 -0.48 -1.85
C HIS A 145 -15.55 0.93 -1.84
N THR A 146 -15.91 1.72 -2.84
CA THR A 146 -15.54 3.13 -2.95
C THR A 146 -16.80 3.94 -3.20
N SER A 147 -16.96 5.02 -2.45
CA SER A 147 -17.96 6.04 -2.73
C SER A 147 -17.27 7.38 -2.95
N GLY A 148 -17.74 8.12 -3.93
CA GLY A 148 -17.15 9.40 -4.28
C GLY A 148 -18.20 10.44 -4.66
N ARG A 149 -17.79 11.70 -4.54
CA ARG A 149 -18.55 12.84 -5.01
C ARG A 149 -17.63 13.85 -5.68
N ALA A 150 -17.93 14.14 -6.93
CA ALA A 150 -17.26 15.20 -7.66
C ALA A 150 -18.14 16.47 -7.69
N HIS A 151 -17.55 17.64 -7.52
CA HIS A 151 -18.24 18.91 -7.71
C HIS A 151 -17.32 19.94 -8.33
N VAL A 152 -17.87 20.80 -9.17
CA VAL A 152 -17.10 21.87 -9.81
C VAL A 152 -16.87 23.00 -8.81
N VAL A 153 -15.62 23.41 -8.67
CA VAL A 153 -15.19 24.55 -7.86
C VAL A 153 -15.18 25.81 -8.72
N THR A 154 -14.65 25.70 -9.95
CA THR A 154 -14.52 26.86 -10.87
C THR A 154 -14.56 26.36 -12.31
N GLY A 155 -15.23 27.13 -13.19
CA GLY A 155 -15.25 26.89 -14.64
C GLY A 155 -16.45 26.08 -15.13
N GLN A 156 -16.26 25.37 -16.24
CA GLN A 156 -17.32 24.58 -16.85
C GLN A 156 -17.55 23.28 -16.09
N ASP A 157 -18.81 22.88 -16.00
CA ASP A 157 -19.17 21.62 -15.35
C ASP A 157 -18.99 20.45 -16.33
N PHE A 158 -17.92 19.71 -16.15
CA PHE A 158 -17.62 18.47 -16.88
C PHE A 158 -17.95 17.21 -16.08
N VAL A 159 -18.21 17.33 -14.77
CA VAL A 159 -18.41 16.19 -13.87
C VAL A 159 -19.83 16.10 -13.30
N GLY A 160 -20.70 17.11 -13.59
CA GLY A 160 -22.13 17.06 -13.28
C GLY A 160 -22.50 17.05 -11.79
N GLY A 161 -21.55 17.26 -10.88
CA GLY A 161 -21.81 17.21 -9.43
C GLY A 161 -22.28 15.85 -8.92
N GLU A 162 -21.97 14.78 -9.63
CA GLU A 162 -22.50 13.44 -9.38
C GLU A 162 -21.76 12.71 -8.25
N SER A 163 -22.50 11.93 -7.51
CA SER A 163 -21.95 10.90 -6.62
C SER A 163 -21.88 9.58 -7.35
N PHE A 164 -20.85 8.78 -7.06
CA PHE A 164 -20.72 7.44 -7.61
C PHE A 164 -20.38 6.45 -6.50
N GLN A 165 -20.72 5.20 -6.75
CA GLN A 165 -20.38 4.06 -5.92
C GLN A 165 -19.79 2.94 -6.79
N GLU A 166 -18.72 2.37 -6.31
CA GLU A 166 -18.04 1.23 -6.92
C GLU A 166 -17.86 0.15 -5.89
N ALA A 167 -18.30 -1.05 -6.19
CA ALA A 167 -18.11 -2.21 -5.34
C ALA A 167 -17.67 -3.40 -6.17
N SER A 168 -16.61 -4.07 -5.75
CA SER A 168 -16.02 -5.17 -6.50
C SER A 168 -15.59 -6.34 -5.63
N ILE A 169 -15.56 -7.51 -6.26
CA ILE A 169 -14.74 -8.65 -5.80
C ILE A 169 -13.48 -8.64 -6.62
N ASN A 170 -12.33 -8.79 -5.97
CA ASN A 170 -11.05 -8.74 -6.65
C ASN A 170 -10.12 -9.88 -6.22
N LEU A 171 -9.22 -10.24 -7.14
CA LEU A 171 -8.12 -11.15 -6.92
C LEU A 171 -6.81 -10.42 -7.22
N GLN A 172 -5.93 -10.43 -6.26
CA GLN A 172 -4.56 -9.90 -6.39
C GLN A 172 -3.56 -11.05 -6.33
N TYR A 173 -2.57 -10.97 -7.18
CA TYR A 173 -1.44 -11.89 -7.23
C TYR A 173 -0.16 -11.09 -7.33
N ILE A 174 0.80 -11.43 -6.49
CA ILE A 174 2.14 -10.83 -6.49
C ILE A 174 3.16 -11.97 -6.45
N PHE A 175 4.10 -11.88 -7.38
CA PHE A 175 5.33 -12.66 -7.38
C PHE A 175 6.50 -11.70 -7.37
N ASP A 176 7.35 -11.75 -6.35
CA ASP A 176 8.47 -10.83 -6.18
C ASP A 176 9.71 -11.58 -5.73
N THR A 177 10.74 -11.56 -6.56
CA THR A 177 12.05 -12.16 -6.30
C THR A 177 13.17 -11.12 -6.33
N ARG A 178 12.82 -9.83 -6.27
CA ARG A 178 13.82 -8.76 -6.23
C ARG A 178 14.68 -8.88 -4.97
N ASP A 179 15.95 -8.60 -5.12
CA ASP A 179 16.92 -8.55 -4.04
C ASP A 179 16.70 -7.33 -3.12
N ASP A 180 16.20 -6.23 -3.66
CA ASP A 180 15.84 -5.02 -2.93
C ASP A 180 14.55 -4.41 -3.53
N VAL A 181 13.69 -3.85 -2.69
CA VAL A 181 12.39 -3.28 -3.13
C VAL A 181 12.59 -1.90 -3.75
N ASP A 182 13.47 -1.08 -3.17
CA ASP A 182 13.67 0.31 -3.53
C ASP A 182 14.71 0.46 -4.66
N PHE A 183 15.79 -0.32 -4.60
CA PHE A 183 16.90 -0.27 -5.55
C PHE A 183 17.26 -1.68 -6.06
N PRO A 184 16.36 -2.35 -6.79
CA PRO A 184 16.58 -3.72 -7.23
C PRO A 184 17.74 -3.81 -8.22
N SER A 185 18.65 -4.76 -7.97
CA SER A 185 19.75 -5.08 -8.87
C SER A 185 19.53 -6.41 -9.61
N SER A 186 18.74 -7.30 -9.05
CA SER A 186 18.41 -8.59 -9.65
C SER A 186 17.02 -9.07 -9.22
N GLY A 187 16.45 -9.98 -10.00
CA GLY A 187 15.17 -10.61 -9.73
C GLY A 187 14.03 -10.12 -10.64
N SER A 188 12.84 -10.51 -10.30
CA SER A 188 11.63 -10.20 -11.08
C SER A 188 10.47 -9.85 -10.17
N ILE A 189 9.58 -9.02 -10.68
CA ILE A 189 8.28 -8.75 -10.07
C ILE A 189 7.18 -8.98 -11.10
N VAL A 190 6.11 -9.63 -10.70
CA VAL A 190 4.86 -9.75 -11.45
C VAL A 190 3.71 -9.45 -10.49
N GLU A 191 2.90 -8.47 -10.85
CA GLU A 191 1.70 -8.08 -10.13
C GLU A 191 0.51 -8.21 -11.08
N ALA A 192 -0.49 -8.98 -10.69
CA ALA A 192 -1.74 -9.08 -11.42
C ALA A 192 -2.91 -8.73 -10.50
N HIS A 193 -3.83 -7.95 -11.00
CA HIS A 193 -5.05 -7.57 -10.31
C HIS A 193 -6.23 -7.74 -11.27
N VAL A 194 -7.25 -8.47 -10.82
CA VAL A 194 -8.50 -8.65 -11.54
C VAL A 194 -9.64 -8.27 -10.60
N ALA A 195 -10.52 -7.39 -11.04
CA ALA A 195 -11.68 -6.95 -10.28
C ALA A 195 -12.95 -7.05 -11.13
N SER A 196 -14.02 -7.56 -10.52
CA SER A 196 -15.36 -7.58 -11.08
C SER A 196 -16.24 -6.65 -10.27
N TYR A 197 -16.61 -5.53 -10.88
CA TYR A 197 -17.55 -4.57 -10.33
C TYR A 197 -18.96 -4.99 -10.68
N THR A 198 -19.89 -4.93 -9.73
CA THR A 198 -21.25 -5.38 -9.95
C THR A 198 -22.27 -4.58 -9.14
N GLU A 199 -23.39 -4.26 -9.78
CA GLU A 199 -24.52 -3.57 -9.15
C GLU A 199 -25.09 -4.35 -7.96
N SER A 200 -25.00 -5.67 -7.97
CA SER A 200 -25.46 -6.51 -6.86
C SER A 200 -24.66 -6.30 -5.57
N LEU A 201 -23.44 -5.76 -5.66
CA LEU A 201 -22.61 -5.38 -4.52
C LEU A 201 -22.70 -3.89 -4.16
N GLY A 202 -23.49 -3.12 -4.92
CA GLY A 202 -23.69 -1.67 -4.71
C GLY A 202 -22.85 -0.78 -5.63
N SER A 203 -22.29 -1.33 -6.71
CA SER A 203 -21.67 -0.52 -7.77
C SER A 203 -22.74 0.12 -8.65
N ASP A 204 -22.51 1.35 -9.09
CA ASP A 204 -23.42 2.03 -10.04
C ASP A 204 -23.41 1.39 -11.42
N GLN A 205 -22.35 0.68 -11.77
CA GLN A 205 -22.16 0.01 -13.05
C GLN A 205 -21.48 -1.34 -12.86
N SER A 206 -21.78 -2.27 -13.79
CA SER A 206 -21.11 -3.58 -13.83
C SER A 206 -20.08 -3.62 -14.95
N PHE A 207 -18.83 -3.88 -14.58
CA PHE A 207 -17.70 -4.03 -15.50
C PHE A 207 -16.57 -4.87 -14.89
N ASN A 208 -15.64 -5.30 -15.73
CA ASN A 208 -14.46 -6.01 -15.29
C ASN A 208 -13.20 -5.17 -15.58
N GLN A 209 -12.26 -5.17 -14.64
CA GLN A 209 -10.98 -4.53 -14.77
C GLN A 209 -9.87 -5.56 -14.54
N TRP A 210 -8.81 -5.46 -15.32
CA TRP A 210 -7.60 -6.22 -15.09
C TRP A 210 -6.38 -5.33 -15.28
N GLN A 211 -5.39 -5.58 -14.47
CA GLN A 211 -4.11 -4.91 -14.51
C GLN A 211 -2.99 -5.94 -14.39
N LEU A 212 -1.99 -5.84 -15.24
CA LEU A 212 -0.77 -6.63 -15.18
C LEU A 212 0.42 -5.70 -15.20
N ARG A 213 1.30 -5.89 -14.24
CA ARG A 213 2.60 -5.23 -14.17
C ARG A 213 3.68 -6.29 -14.04
N ALA A 214 4.73 -6.19 -14.84
CA ALA A 214 5.88 -7.08 -14.77
C ALA A 214 7.17 -6.29 -14.91
N GLY A 215 8.18 -6.70 -14.19
CA GLY A 215 9.52 -6.13 -14.24
C GLY A 215 10.58 -7.21 -14.05
N HIS A 216 11.69 -7.05 -14.72
CA HIS A 216 12.87 -7.90 -14.54
C HIS A 216 14.10 -7.03 -14.41
N TYR A 217 14.93 -7.34 -13.42
CA TYR A 217 16.13 -6.59 -13.07
C TYR A 217 17.34 -7.50 -13.21
N PHE A 218 18.40 -6.96 -13.79
CA PHE A 218 19.67 -7.67 -13.90
C PHE A 218 20.83 -6.68 -13.84
N GLU A 219 21.87 -7.08 -13.17
CA GLU A 219 23.12 -6.32 -13.11
C GLU A 219 24.04 -6.73 -14.29
N ARG A 220 24.55 -5.74 -14.98
CA ARG A 220 25.59 -5.95 -15.99
C ARG A 220 26.79 -5.10 -15.68
N LYS A 221 27.83 -5.71 -15.13
CA LYS A 221 29.07 -5.07 -14.67
C LYS A 221 28.78 -4.07 -13.55
N GLN A 222 28.76 -2.78 -13.81
CA GLN A 222 28.50 -1.72 -12.83
C GLN A 222 27.19 -0.96 -13.08
N HIS A 223 26.30 -1.52 -13.89
CA HIS A 223 25.03 -0.87 -14.24
C HIS A 223 23.84 -1.79 -13.95
N ASN A 224 22.83 -1.24 -13.29
CA ASN A 224 21.56 -1.91 -13.04
C ASN A 224 20.54 -1.50 -14.11
N PHE A 225 19.79 -2.47 -14.63
CA PHE A 225 18.72 -2.25 -15.61
C PHE A 225 17.42 -2.83 -15.08
N GLY A 226 16.32 -2.07 -15.23
CA GLY A 226 14.95 -2.50 -14.94
C GLY A 226 14.08 -2.33 -16.20
N PHE A 227 13.16 -3.29 -16.44
CA PHE A 227 12.14 -3.27 -17.49
C PHE A 227 10.78 -3.64 -16.93
#